data_f089327ce6fbf676e27d451b57f3399b
#
_entry.id   f089327ce6fbf676e27d451b57f3399b
#
_cell.length_a   1.000
_cell.length_b   1.000
_cell.length_c   1.000
_cell.angle_alpha   90.00
_cell.angle_beta   90.00
_cell.angle_gamma   90.00
#
_symmetry.space_group_name_H-M   'P 1'
#
loop_
_entity.id
_entity.type
_entity.pdbx_description
1 polymer ?
#
loop_
_entity_poly.entity_id
_entity_poly.type
_entity_poly.pdbx_seq_one_letter_code
_entity_poly.pdbx_strand_id
1 'polypeptide(L)'
;PEADIPAIVHTALDSGNDTIIGGGAACLYAESLHVNNFNSLTDRETLYRAVVDAVQRVQLHRQEEIRLRTLRTIMDVSGEGLMLTDCEGRISVCNKYAELILRAEQKSAPEKVRGSCLQLLPELQESFFHVRKTQHSVENEIFRRAGKIYAANIVPVLIGGQVDSIYINFRDISSIQETENQIRKKLSARGMVTRYQFEDIIHQNARMEDLIQNARSFA
;
A
#
# COMPACT_ATOMS: atom_id res chain seq x y z
N PRO A 1 36.54 38.95 -8.58
CA PRO A 1 37.19 39.44 -9.77
C PRO A 1 36.07 39.93 -10.69
N GLU A 2 35.98 41.24 -10.85
CA GLU A 2 35.13 41.84 -11.86
C GLU A 2 35.65 41.36 -13.21
N ALA A 3 34.88 40.58 -13.91
CA ALA A 3 35.21 40.15 -15.27
C ALA A 3 35.29 41.38 -16.16
N ASP A 4 36.36 41.53 -16.94
CA ASP A 4 36.51 42.60 -17.91
C ASP A 4 35.44 42.47 -18.99
N ILE A 5 34.27 43.06 -18.75
CA ILE A 5 33.10 42.99 -19.63
C ILE A 5 33.42 43.44 -21.04
N PRO A 6 34.14 44.52 -21.28
CA PRO A 6 34.61 44.90 -22.60
C PRO A 6 35.37 43.77 -23.32
N ALA A 7 36.34 43.15 -22.66
CA ALA A 7 37.16 42.10 -23.29
C ALA A 7 36.32 40.89 -23.64
N ILE A 8 35.35 40.51 -22.80
CA ILE A 8 34.41 39.36 -23.04
C ILE A 8 33.53 39.68 -24.24
N VAL A 9 32.96 40.86 -24.33
CA VAL A 9 32.07 41.27 -25.44
C VAL A 9 32.87 41.30 -26.75
N HIS A 10 34.08 41.86 -26.78
CA HIS A 10 34.91 41.83 -27.98
C HIS A 10 35.27 40.40 -28.41
N THR A 11 35.65 39.53 -27.50
CA THR A 11 35.95 38.13 -27.80
C THR A 11 34.77 37.43 -28.41
N ALA A 12 33.54 37.70 -27.93
CA ALA A 12 32.31 37.14 -28.48
C ALA A 12 32.03 37.64 -29.91
N LEU A 13 32.24 38.94 -30.16
CA LEU A 13 32.05 39.56 -31.50
C LEU A 13 33.11 39.05 -32.49
N ASP A 14 34.36 38.92 -32.06
CA ASP A 14 35.45 38.38 -32.88
C ASP A 14 35.24 36.92 -33.25
N SER A 15 34.46 36.19 -32.46
CA SER A 15 34.05 34.82 -32.72
C SER A 15 32.83 34.71 -33.67
N GLY A 16 32.39 35.82 -34.25
CA GLY A 16 31.34 35.87 -35.27
C GLY A 16 29.90 35.95 -34.70
N ASN A 17 29.75 36.22 -33.41
CA ASN A 17 28.41 36.43 -32.83
C ASN A 17 27.93 37.87 -33.13
N ASP A 18 26.66 38.02 -33.49
CA ASP A 18 26.02 39.29 -33.81
C ASP A 18 25.06 39.80 -32.72
N THR A 19 24.89 39.03 -31.69
CA THR A 19 23.93 39.32 -30.61
C THR A 19 24.54 38.98 -29.25
N ILE A 20 24.44 39.89 -28.29
CA ILE A 20 24.89 39.72 -26.94
C ILE A 20 23.70 39.56 -26.00
N ILE A 21 23.68 38.48 -25.22
CA ILE A 21 22.70 38.26 -24.13
C ILE A 21 23.45 38.34 -22.80
N GLY A 22 23.10 39.29 -21.94
CA GLY A 22 23.82 39.50 -20.71
C GLY A 22 23.13 40.40 -19.71
N GLY A 23 23.81 40.68 -18.61
CA GLY A 23 23.36 41.66 -17.63
C GLY A 23 23.50 43.11 -18.12
N GLY A 24 22.93 44.08 -17.36
CA GLY A 24 22.85 45.48 -17.76
C GLY A 24 24.17 46.09 -18.23
N ALA A 25 25.29 45.82 -17.56
CA ALA A 25 26.58 46.38 -17.93
C ALA A 25 27.07 45.80 -19.30
N ALA A 26 26.85 44.52 -19.58
CA ALA A 26 27.23 43.93 -20.89
C ALA A 26 26.35 44.46 -22.02
N CYS A 27 25.03 44.63 -21.77
CA CYS A 27 24.10 45.19 -22.75
C CYS A 27 24.37 46.67 -23.02
N LEU A 28 24.64 47.49 -22.00
CA LEU A 28 25.04 48.92 -22.20
C LEU A 28 26.31 49.04 -23.00
N TYR A 29 27.31 48.15 -22.80
CA TYR A 29 28.51 48.14 -23.59
C TYR A 29 28.28 47.73 -25.04
N ALA A 30 27.46 46.66 -25.25
CA ALA A 30 27.06 46.21 -26.56
C ALA A 30 26.26 47.27 -27.35
N GLU A 31 25.38 48.02 -26.65
CA GLU A 31 24.62 49.14 -27.20
C GLU A 31 25.56 50.27 -27.70
N SER A 32 26.59 50.57 -26.91
CA SER A 32 27.63 51.56 -27.32
C SER A 32 28.39 51.17 -28.59
N LEU A 33 28.46 49.89 -28.89
CA LEU A 33 29.04 49.32 -30.09
C LEU A 33 28.04 49.08 -31.23
N HIS A 34 26.79 49.47 -31.05
CA HIS A 34 25.67 49.29 -32.01
C HIS A 34 25.42 47.79 -32.32
N VAL A 35 25.67 46.89 -31.36
CA VAL A 35 25.44 45.46 -31.48
C VAL A 35 24.05 45.12 -30.88
N ASN A 36 23.37 44.18 -31.51
CA ASN A 36 22.12 43.67 -30.99
C ASN A 36 22.34 43.09 -29.58
N ASN A 37 21.50 43.49 -28.64
CA ASN A 37 21.64 43.01 -27.30
C ASN A 37 20.28 42.71 -26.67
N PHE A 38 20.27 41.71 -25.79
CA PHE A 38 19.12 41.33 -24.94
C PHE A 38 19.57 41.40 -23.50
N ASN A 39 18.93 42.29 -22.77
CA ASN A 39 19.17 42.42 -21.35
C ASN A 39 18.45 41.32 -20.57
N SER A 40 19.20 40.39 -19.98
CA SER A 40 18.70 39.30 -19.13
C SER A 40 18.61 39.72 -17.66
N LEU A 41 18.33 41.02 -17.40
CA LEU A 41 18.12 41.46 -16.04
C LEU A 41 16.86 40.77 -15.48
N THR A 42 17.11 39.80 -14.62
CA THR A 42 16.12 39.32 -13.67
C THR A 42 15.84 40.46 -12.72
N ASP A 43 14.68 41.09 -12.82
CA ASP A 43 14.34 42.13 -11.87
C ASP A 43 14.21 41.55 -10.44
N ARG A 44 14.29 42.42 -9.45
CA ARG A 44 14.22 42.01 -8.02
C ARG A 44 12.90 41.28 -7.73
N GLU A 45 11.81 41.65 -8.40
CA GLU A 45 10.49 41.06 -8.20
C GLU A 45 10.40 39.63 -8.79
N THR A 46 10.95 39.45 -10.00
CA THR A 46 11.03 38.14 -10.62
C THR A 46 11.90 37.18 -9.80
N LEU A 47 13.02 37.66 -9.28
CA LEU A 47 13.89 36.87 -8.41
C LEU A 47 13.19 36.52 -7.08
N TYR A 48 12.50 37.48 -6.49
CA TYR A 48 11.72 37.25 -5.29
C TYR A 48 10.62 36.21 -5.49
N ARG A 49 9.82 36.33 -6.58
CA ARG A 49 8.79 35.34 -6.94
C ARG A 49 9.39 33.95 -7.14
N ALA A 50 10.49 33.85 -7.88
CA ALA A 50 11.15 32.57 -8.09
C ALA A 50 11.61 31.90 -6.78
N VAL A 51 12.15 32.69 -5.83
CA VAL A 51 12.53 32.18 -4.50
C VAL A 51 11.29 31.74 -3.70
N VAL A 52 10.23 32.53 -3.70
CA VAL A 52 8.98 32.20 -2.99
C VAL A 52 8.39 30.91 -3.57
N ASP A 53 8.29 30.78 -4.88
CA ASP A 53 7.79 29.56 -5.55
C ASP A 53 8.66 28.34 -5.24
N ALA A 54 9.99 28.50 -5.23
CA ALA A 54 10.91 27.42 -4.86
C ALA A 54 10.69 26.96 -3.40
N VAL A 55 10.55 27.90 -2.47
CA VAL A 55 10.28 27.60 -1.05
C VAL A 55 8.93 26.88 -0.91
N GLN A 56 7.89 27.35 -1.58
CA GLN A 56 6.56 26.70 -1.55
C GLN A 56 6.60 25.26 -2.08
N ARG A 57 7.29 25.02 -3.20
CA ARG A 57 7.46 23.67 -3.75
C ARG A 57 8.20 22.75 -2.80
N VAL A 58 9.27 23.23 -2.18
CA VAL A 58 10.01 22.45 -1.17
C VAL A 58 9.13 22.12 0.03
N GLN A 59 8.33 23.09 0.51
CA GLN A 59 7.41 22.85 1.63
C GLN A 59 6.34 21.83 1.29
N LEU A 60 5.70 21.92 0.12
CA LEU A 60 4.71 20.96 -0.34
C LEU A 60 5.31 19.55 -0.45
N HIS A 61 6.48 19.42 -1.07
CA HIS A 61 7.18 18.16 -1.21
C HIS A 61 7.52 17.53 0.15
N ARG A 62 8.02 18.36 1.09
CA ARG A 62 8.30 17.91 2.46
C ARG A 62 7.05 17.43 3.21
N GLN A 63 5.93 18.14 3.06
CA GLN A 63 4.66 17.73 3.68
C GLN A 63 4.18 16.38 3.13
N GLU A 64 4.29 16.16 1.82
CA GLU A 64 3.95 14.90 1.17
C GLU A 64 4.84 13.76 1.63
N GLU A 65 6.16 13.97 1.73
CA GLU A 65 7.09 12.98 2.29
C GLU A 65 6.73 12.59 3.73
N ILE A 66 6.44 13.56 4.59
CA ILE A 66 6.03 13.31 5.97
C ILE A 66 4.76 12.48 5.99
N ARG A 67 3.76 12.85 5.18
CA ARG A 67 2.49 12.13 5.09
C ARG A 67 2.70 10.68 4.66
N LEU A 68 3.48 10.44 3.61
CA LEU A 68 3.79 9.10 3.12
C LEU A 68 4.55 8.27 4.16
N ARG A 69 5.52 8.86 4.85
CA ARG A 69 6.25 8.19 5.95
C ARG A 69 5.33 7.83 7.11
N THR A 70 4.43 8.73 7.49
CA THR A 70 3.46 8.48 8.55
C THR A 70 2.53 7.33 8.20
N LEU A 71 1.95 7.33 6.98
CA LEU A 71 1.10 6.24 6.50
C LEU A 71 1.85 4.90 6.50
N ARG A 72 3.09 4.90 6.03
CA ARG A 72 3.93 3.68 6.03
C ARG A 72 4.19 3.17 7.44
N THR A 73 4.48 4.07 8.39
CA THR A 73 4.67 3.68 9.79
C THR A 73 3.39 3.09 10.38
N ILE A 74 2.23 3.68 10.12
CA ILE A 74 0.93 3.14 10.57
C ILE A 74 0.71 1.73 10.00
N MET A 75 0.96 1.54 8.71
CA MET A 75 0.85 0.23 8.07
C MET A 75 1.79 -0.81 8.70
N ASP A 76 3.03 -0.42 9.04
CA ASP A 76 4.03 -1.31 9.60
C ASP A 76 3.73 -1.74 11.05
N VAL A 77 2.99 -0.92 11.82
CA VAL A 77 2.64 -1.22 13.22
C VAL A 77 1.24 -1.81 13.40
N SER A 78 0.46 -1.96 12.34
CA SER A 78 -0.92 -2.46 12.40
C SER A 78 -1.05 -3.89 12.93
N GLY A 79 0.03 -4.68 12.91
CA GLY A 79 -0.01 -6.11 13.27
C GLY A 79 -0.72 -7.00 12.27
N GLU A 80 -1.15 -6.46 11.15
CA GLU A 80 -1.77 -7.15 10.02
C GLU A 80 -0.89 -7.07 8.78
N GLY A 81 -0.95 -8.07 7.92
CA GLY A 81 -0.37 -8.01 6.59
C GLY A 81 -1.22 -7.13 5.69
N LEU A 82 -0.64 -6.07 5.16
CA LEU A 82 -1.30 -5.12 4.27
C LEU A 82 -0.60 -5.14 2.91
N MET A 83 -1.37 -5.29 1.84
CA MET A 83 -0.85 -5.40 0.49
C MET A 83 -1.80 -4.70 -0.49
N LEU A 84 -1.22 -4.00 -1.46
CA LEU A 84 -1.93 -3.44 -2.60
C LEU A 84 -1.33 -4.03 -3.88
N THR A 85 -2.20 -4.46 -4.78
CA THR A 85 -1.80 -5.04 -6.07
C THR A 85 -2.49 -4.33 -7.23
N ASP A 86 -1.94 -4.46 -8.42
CA ASP A 86 -2.67 -4.14 -9.65
C ASP A 86 -3.71 -5.24 -9.98
N CYS A 87 -4.46 -5.06 -11.06
CA CYS A 87 -5.47 -6.02 -11.53
C CYS A 87 -4.89 -7.36 -12.00
N GLU A 88 -3.60 -7.45 -12.28
CA GLU A 88 -2.86 -8.67 -12.62
C GLU A 88 -2.26 -9.34 -11.38
N GLY A 89 -2.47 -8.78 -10.19
CA GLY A 89 -1.97 -9.30 -8.93
C GLY A 89 -0.50 -8.97 -8.66
N ARG A 90 0.13 -8.04 -9.39
CA ARG A 90 1.49 -7.57 -9.08
C ARG A 90 1.45 -6.66 -7.87
N ILE A 91 2.32 -6.94 -6.92
CA ILE A 91 2.38 -6.19 -5.67
C ILE A 91 3.00 -4.81 -5.93
N SER A 92 2.25 -3.76 -5.68
CA SER A 92 2.70 -2.36 -5.74
C SER A 92 3.20 -1.86 -4.39
N VAL A 93 2.50 -2.21 -3.31
CA VAL A 93 2.82 -1.85 -1.93
C VAL A 93 2.58 -3.04 -1.01
N CYS A 94 3.47 -3.28 -0.06
CA CYS A 94 3.20 -4.15 1.08
C CYS A 94 3.93 -3.63 2.34
N ASN A 95 3.37 -3.92 3.51
CA ASN A 95 3.99 -3.57 4.77
C ASN A 95 4.97 -4.66 5.24
N LYS A 96 5.77 -4.36 6.27
CA LYS A 96 6.77 -5.29 6.80
C LYS A 96 6.18 -6.61 7.29
N TYR A 97 4.98 -6.58 7.88
CA TYR A 97 4.32 -7.78 8.37
C TYR A 97 3.94 -8.71 7.21
N ALA A 98 3.37 -8.17 6.12
CA ALA A 98 3.09 -8.93 4.91
C ALA A 98 4.38 -9.52 4.30
N GLU A 99 5.43 -8.71 4.17
CA GLU A 99 6.71 -9.18 3.66
C GLU A 99 7.27 -10.36 4.46
N LEU A 100 7.20 -10.30 5.79
CA LEU A 100 7.70 -11.34 6.67
C LEU A 100 6.98 -12.68 6.44
N ILE A 101 5.65 -12.64 6.33
CA ILE A 101 4.83 -13.84 6.13
C ILE A 101 5.01 -14.40 4.72
N LEU A 102 5.04 -13.54 3.70
CA LEU A 102 5.27 -13.97 2.32
C LEU A 102 6.63 -14.61 2.11
N ARG A 103 7.66 -14.18 2.85
CA ARG A 103 9.01 -14.74 2.80
C ARG A 103 9.18 -16.02 3.60
N ALA A 104 8.32 -16.32 4.57
CA ALA A 104 8.50 -17.42 5.52
C ALA A 104 8.67 -18.79 4.85
N GLU A 105 8.21 -18.98 3.61
CA GLU A 105 8.34 -20.24 2.85
C GLU A 105 9.30 -20.15 1.65
N GLN A 106 9.88 -18.97 1.39
CA GLN A 106 10.80 -18.81 0.26
C GLN A 106 12.25 -18.98 0.70
N LYS A 107 12.91 -20.05 0.24
CA LYS A 107 14.32 -20.35 0.53
C LYS A 107 15.31 -19.33 -0.07
N SER A 108 14.89 -18.49 -1.00
CA SER A 108 15.73 -17.49 -1.69
C SER A 108 14.88 -16.25 -2.01
N ALA A 109 14.60 -15.43 -0.98
CA ALA A 109 13.83 -14.21 -1.20
C ALA A 109 14.74 -13.06 -1.64
N PRO A 110 14.42 -12.34 -2.74
CA PRO A 110 15.06 -11.07 -3.06
C PRO A 110 14.80 -10.04 -1.95
N GLU A 111 15.66 -9.06 -1.84
CA GLU A 111 15.67 -8.04 -0.77
C GLU A 111 14.34 -7.25 -0.64
N LYS A 112 13.48 -7.29 -1.66
CA LYS A 112 12.11 -6.78 -1.64
C LYS A 112 11.17 -7.81 -2.26
N VAL A 113 10.01 -8.02 -1.66
CA VAL A 113 8.92 -8.83 -2.24
C VAL A 113 8.42 -8.10 -3.48
N ARG A 114 8.94 -8.51 -4.63
CA ARG A 114 8.48 -8.07 -5.95
C ARG A 114 7.99 -9.29 -6.70
N GLY A 115 6.72 -9.32 -7.03
CA GLY A 115 6.14 -10.45 -7.76
C GLY A 115 4.62 -10.40 -7.75
N SER A 116 4.02 -11.46 -8.26
CA SER A 116 2.58 -11.61 -8.22
C SER A 116 2.14 -12.18 -6.87
N CYS A 117 1.15 -11.54 -6.23
CA CYS A 117 0.53 -12.06 -5.01
C CYS A 117 -0.10 -13.43 -5.26
N LEU A 118 -0.56 -13.70 -6.48
CA LEU A 118 -1.16 -14.97 -6.89
C LEU A 118 -0.15 -16.13 -6.88
N GLN A 119 1.14 -15.85 -7.10
CA GLN A 119 2.21 -16.84 -6.95
C GLN A 119 2.61 -17.03 -5.48
N LEU A 120 2.52 -15.96 -4.69
CA LEU A 120 2.91 -15.97 -3.29
C LEU A 120 1.80 -16.51 -2.38
N LEU A 121 0.54 -16.28 -2.73
CA LEU A 121 -0.66 -16.71 -2.02
C LEU A 121 -1.65 -17.38 -3.01
N PRO A 122 -1.30 -18.56 -3.53
CA PRO A 122 -2.16 -19.26 -4.50
C PRO A 122 -3.54 -19.59 -3.92
N GLU A 123 -3.65 -19.71 -2.60
CA GLU A 123 -4.90 -19.97 -1.89
C GLU A 123 -5.93 -18.85 -2.07
N LEU A 124 -5.48 -17.61 -2.28
CA LEU A 124 -6.36 -16.45 -2.48
C LEU A 124 -6.68 -16.17 -3.96
N GLN A 125 -6.18 -17.01 -4.88
CA GLN A 125 -6.30 -16.76 -6.32
C GLN A 125 -7.75 -16.71 -6.80
N GLU A 126 -8.58 -17.64 -6.36
CA GLU A 126 -9.99 -17.71 -6.75
C GLU A 126 -10.76 -16.48 -6.27
N SER A 127 -10.62 -16.14 -5.00
CA SER A 127 -11.23 -14.96 -4.38
C SER A 127 -10.73 -13.65 -5.01
N PHE A 128 -9.46 -13.58 -5.39
CA PHE A 128 -8.89 -12.44 -6.10
C PHE A 128 -9.58 -12.21 -7.45
N PHE A 129 -9.70 -13.24 -8.28
CA PHE A 129 -10.39 -13.13 -9.57
C PHE A 129 -11.88 -12.88 -9.42
N HIS A 130 -12.52 -13.43 -8.38
CA HIS A 130 -13.90 -13.12 -8.06
C HIS A 130 -14.09 -11.63 -7.79
N VAL A 131 -13.29 -11.04 -6.89
CA VAL A 131 -13.32 -9.59 -6.55
C VAL A 131 -13.07 -8.73 -7.78
N ARG A 132 -12.06 -9.08 -8.59
CA ARG A 132 -11.77 -8.37 -9.83
C ARG A 132 -12.95 -8.35 -10.80
N LYS A 133 -13.67 -9.46 -10.92
CA LYS A 133 -14.80 -9.61 -11.87
C LYS A 133 -16.08 -8.98 -11.36
N THR A 134 -16.41 -9.20 -10.09
CA THR A 134 -17.68 -8.78 -9.49
C THR A 134 -17.66 -7.38 -8.89
N GLN A 135 -16.47 -6.84 -8.63
CA GLN A 135 -16.26 -5.58 -7.89
C GLN A 135 -16.80 -5.61 -6.45
N HIS A 136 -17.09 -6.80 -5.91
CA HIS A 136 -17.50 -7.00 -4.52
C HIS A 136 -16.33 -7.54 -3.70
N SER A 137 -16.21 -7.04 -2.47
CA SER A 137 -15.20 -7.53 -1.52
C SER A 137 -15.49 -8.97 -1.08
N VAL A 138 -14.42 -9.73 -0.80
CA VAL A 138 -14.46 -11.00 -0.11
C VAL A 138 -13.85 -10.80 1.27
N GLU A 139 -14.56 -11.23 2.31
CA GLU A 139 -14.15 -11.06 3.69
C GLU A 139 -13.92 -12.41 4.36
N ASN A 140 -12.94 -12.44 5.29
CA ASN A 140 -12.61 -13.61 6.12
C ASN A 140 -12.25 -14.86 5.31
N GLU A 141 -11.61 -14.71 4.16
CA GLU A 141 -11.04 -15.82 3.42
C GLU A 141 -9.93 -16.47 4.21
N ILE A 142 -10.04 -17.77 4.48
CA ILE A 142 -9.12 -18.47 5.35
C ILE A 142 -8.01 -19.14 4.53
N PHE A 143 -6.77 -18.87 4.88
CA PHE A 143 -5.63 -19.56 4.30
C PHE A 143 -4.60 -19.96 5.38
N ARG A 144 -3.71 -20.91 5.03
CA ARG A 144 -2.66 -21.39 5.94
C ARG A 144 -1.30 -21.06 5.38
N ARG A 145 -0.41 -20.54 6.25
CA ARG A 145 0.95 -20.21 5.88
C ARG A 145 1.90 -20.45 7.04
N ALA A 146 3.04 -21.12 6.79
CA ALA A 146 4.06 -21.42 7.81
C ALA A 146 3.47 -22.00 9.12
N GLY A 147 2.49 -22.90 9.02
CA GLY A 147 1.84 -23.54 10.17
C GLY A 147 0.85 -22.68 10.93
N LYS A 148 0.59 -21.46 10.48
CA LYS A 148 -0.39 -20.53 11.06
C LYS A 148 -1.61 -20.39 10.18
N ILE A 149 -2.71 -19.92 10.78
CA ILE A 149 -3.99 -19.70 10.11
C ILE A 149 -4.24 -18.19 10.03
N TYR A 150 -4.55 -17.72 8.83
CA TYR A 150 -4.81 -16.33 8.54
C TYR A 150 -6.22 -16.15 7.99
N ALA A 151 -6.85 -15.04 8.36
CA ALA A 151 -8.07 -14.56 7.72
C ALA A 151 -7.72 -13.34 6.86
N ALA A 152 -8.07 -13.39 5.59
CA ALA A 152 -7.83 -12.33 4.62
C ALA A 152 -9.14 -11.65 4.21
N ASN A 153 -9.06 -10.35 3.96
CA ASN A 153 -10.08 -9.61 3.24
C ASN A 153 -9.47 -9.10 1.94
N ILE A 154 -10.22 -9.20 0.86
CA ILE A 154 -9.83 -8.82 -0.49
C ILE A 154 -10.85 -7.78 -0.97
N VAL A 155 -10.39 -6.55 -1.19
CA VAL A 155 -11.25 -5.39 -1.44
C VAL A 155 -10.83 -4.70 -2.73
N PRO A 156 -11.75 -4.47 -3.69
CA PRO A 156 -11.43 -3.73 -4.91
C PRO A 156 -11.32 -2.24 -4.60
N VAL A 157 -10.31 -1.59 -5.15
CA VAL A 157 -10.17 -0.13 -5.16
C VAL A 157 -10.68 0.38 -6.50
N LEU A 158 -11.76 1.14 -6.47
CA LEU A 158 -12.42 1.62 -7.68
C LEU A 158 -12.00 3.05 -8.00
N ILE A 159 -11.59 3.29 -9.24
CA ILE A 159 -11.36 4.63 -9.80
C ILE A 159 -12.23 4.77 -11.05
N GLY A 160 -13.09 5.78 -11.07
CA GLY A 160 -14.01 5.99 -12.20
C GLY A 160 -14.98 4.82 -12.47
N GLY A 161 -15.29 4.02 -11.44
CA GLY A 161 -16.21 2.87 -11.56
C GLY A 161 -15.55 1.58 -12.11
N GLN A 162 -14.23 1.59 -12.32
CA GLN A 162 -13.45 0.42 -12.71
C GLN A 162 -12.48 0.02 -11.61
N VAL A 163 -12.16 -1.26 -11.53
CA VAL A 163 -11.14 -1.75 -10.58
C VAL A 163 -9.77 -1.28 -11.06
N ASP A 164 -9.16 -0.40 -10.28
CA ASP A 164 -7.80 0.10 -10.51
C ASP A 164 -6.77 -0.81 -9.83
N SER A 165 -7.05 -1.15 -8.60
CA SER A 165 -6.16 -1.96 -7.78
C SER A 165 -6.97 -2.82 -6.80
N ILE A 166 -6.32 -3.81 -6.18
CA ILE A 166 -6.94 -4.69 -5.20
C ILE A 166 -6.15 -4.61 -3.90
N TYR A 167 -6.84 -4.23 -2.83
CA TYR A 167 -6.31 -4.21 -1.48
C TYR A 167 -6.55 -5.56 -0.81
N ILE A 168 -5.51 -6.10 -0.19
CA ILE A 168 -5.57 -7.36 0.55
C ILE A 168 -5.00 -7.09 1.94
N ASN A 169 -5.79 -7.36 2.98
CA ASN A 169 -5.27 -7.44 4.33
C ASN A 169 -5.48 -8.83 4.90
N PHE A 170 -4.59 -9.27 5.76
CA PHE A 170 -4.70 -10.54 6.44
C PHE A 170 -4.11 -10.50 7.84
N ARG A 171 -4.75 -11.23 8.76
CA ARG A 171 -4.37 -11.29 10.16
C ARG A 171 -4.22 -12.74 10.64
N ASP A 172 -3.31 -12.95 11.55
CA ASP A 172 -3.13 -14.24 12.23
C ASP A 172 -4.29 -14.50 13.20
N ILE A 173 -5.03 -15.58 12.97
CA ILE A 173 -6.16 -15.99 13.82
C ILE A 173 -5.87 -17.28 14.59
N SER A 174 -4.64 -17.78 14.55
CA SER A 174 -4.27 -19.05 15.22
C SER A 174 -4.56 -19.04 16.73
N SER A 175 -4.27 -17.92 17.40
CA SER A 175 -4.53 -17.76 18.84
C SER A 175 -6.02 -17.73 19.19
N ILE A 176 -6.86 -17.22 18.31
CA ILE A 176 -8.31 -17.18 18.49
C ILE A 176 -8.86 -18.60 18.50
N GLN A 177 -8.45 -19.42 17.53
CA GLN A 177 -8.86 -20.84 17.45
C GLN A 177 -8.36 -21.65 18.63
N GLU A 178 -7.14 -21.41 19.09
CA GLU A 178 -6.60 -22.08 20.29
C GLU A 178 -7.43 -21.72 21.54
N THR A 179 -7.77 -20.44 21.70
CA THR A 179 -8.59 -19.96 22.82
C THR A 179 -10.01 -20.54 22.76
N GLU A 180 -10.62 -20.55 21.58
CA GLU A 180 -11.95 -21.14 21.38
C GLU A 180 -11.95 -22.64 21.69
N ASN A 181 -10.96 -23.37 21.23
CA ASN A 181 -10.79 -24.79 21.55
C ASN A 181 -10.58 -25.03 23.06
N GLN A 182 -9.82 -24.16 23.74
CA GLN A 182 -9.64 -24.25 25.19
C GLN A 182 -10.96 -23.98 25.94
N ILE A 183 -11.74 -22.98 25.52
CA ILE A 183 -13.06 -22.67 26.08
C ILE A 183 -13.98 -23.85 25.86
N ARG A 184 -14.04 -24.41 24.65
CA ARG A 184 -14.88 -25.58 24.34
C ARG A 184 -14.50 -26.78 25.20
N LYS A 185 -13.19 -27.07 25.37
CA LYS A 185 -12.71 -28.13 26.26
C LYS A 185 -13.12 -27.89 27.73
N LYS A 186 -13.00 -26.65 28.23
CA LYS A 186 -13.42 -26.30 29.60
C LYS A 186 -14.93 -26.41 29.80
N LEU A 187 -15.74 -25.99 28.82
CA LEU A 187 -17.19 -26.13 28.86
C LEU A 187 -17.63 -27.60 28.82
N SER A 188 -16.98 -28.39 27.96
CA SER A 188 -17.19 -29.85 27.89
C SER A 188 -16.84 -30.55 29.21
N ALA A 189 -15.70 -30.16 29.85
CA ALA A 189 -15.29 -30.71 31.14
C ALA A 189 -16.26 -30.34 32.29
N ARG A 190 -16.97 -29.22 32.16
CA ARG A 190 -18.01 -28.79 33.11
C ARG A 190 -19.40 -29.32 32.76
N GLY A 191 -19.55 -30.23 31.78
CA GLY A 191 -20.82 -30.79 31.35
C GLY A 191 -21.76 -29.80 30.65
N MET A 192 -21.25 -28.61 30.26
CA MET A 192 -22.03 -27.58 29.57
C MET A 192 -22.08 -27.77 28.04
N VAL A 193 -21.36 -28.74 27.51
CA VAL A 193 -21.44 -29.17 26.11
C VAL A 193 -21.72 -30.65 26.11
N THR A 194 -22.85 -31.04 25.56
CA THR A 194 -23.24 -32.44 25.46
C THR A 194 -22.36 -33.15 24.43
N ARG A 195 -21.80 -34.32 24.86
CA ARG A 195 -21.09 -35.22 23.94
C ARG A 195 -22.03 -36.13 23.18
N TYR A 196 -23.25 -36.24 23.66
CA TYR A 196 -24.27 -37.19 23.19
C TYR A 196 -25.41 -36.40 22.54
N GLN A 197 -25.87 -36.90 21.42
CA GLN A 197 -27.09 -36.46 20.78
C GLN A 197 -28.25 -37.38 21.16
N PHE A 198 -29.49 -36.98 20.89
CA PHE A 198 -30.65 -37.84 21.18
C PHE A 198 -30.59 -39.18 20.47
N GLU A 199 -29.90 -39.22 19.30
CA GLU A 199 -29.65 -40.43 18.48
C GLU A 199 -28.72 -41.43 19.18
N ASP A 200 -27.89 -41.00 20.12
CA ASP A 200 -26.95 -41.86 20.88
C ASP A 200 -27.64 -42.59 22.01
N ILE A 201 -28.94 -42.28 22.30
CA ILE A 201 -29.69 -42.92 23.33
C ILE A 201 -30.24 -44.26 22.81
N ILE A 202 -29.58 -45.36 23.20
CA ILE A 202 -30.04 -46.70 22.86
C ILE A 202 -31.21 -47.06 23.81
N HIS A 203 -32.43 -47.32 23.23
CA HIS A 203 -33.57 -47.70 24.00
C HIS A 203 -34.45 -48.71 23.21
N GLN A 204 -35.23 -49.49 23.90
CA GLN A 204 -36.21 -50.44 23.33
C GLN A 204 -37.65 -50.22 23.90
N ASN A 205 -37.86 -49.17 24.64
CA ASN A 205 -39.12 -48.89 25.33
C ASN A 205 -39.85 -47.72 24.70
N ALA A 206 -41.14 -47.92 24.33
CA ALA A 206 -42.00 -46.90 23.73
C ALA A 206 -42.12 -45.60 24.60
N ARG A 207 -42.12 -45.73 25.91
CA ARG A 207 -42.11 -44.58 26.81
C ARG A 207 -40.85 -43.71 26.70
N MET A 208 -39.71 -44.33 26.39
CA MET A 208 -38.47 -43.61 26.21
C MET A 208 -38.48 -42.85 24.89
N GLU A 209 -39.09 -43.44 23.84
CA GLU A 209 -39.29 -42.74 22.58
C GLU A 209 -40.14 -41.47 22.75
N ASP A 210 -41.25 -41.55 23.45
CA ASP A 210 -42.08 -40.36 23.76
C ASP A 210 -41.36 -39.33 24.58
N LEU A 211 -40.50 -39.72 25.52
CA LEU A 211 -39.66 -38.79 26.32
C LEU A 211 -38.61 -38.09 25.43
N ILE A 212 -37.98 -38.78 24.51
CA ILE A 212 -37.01 -38.23 23.58
C ILE A 212 -37.67 -37.24 22.63
N GLN A 213 -38.83 -37.59 22.06
CA GLN A 213 -39.60 -36.69 21.21
C GLN A 213 -40.05 -35.42 21.93
N ASN A 214 -40.53 -35.53 23.17
CA ASN A 214 -40.86 -34.38 24.00
C ASN A 214 -39.63 -33.55 24.31
N ALA A 215 -38.47 -34.14 24.66
CA ALA A 215 -37.23 -33.41 24.93
C ALA A 215 -36.73 -32.67 23.69
N ARG A 216 -36.83 -33.22 22.48
CA ARG A 216 -36.50 -32.55 21.22
C ARG A 216 -37.33 -31.30 20.92
N SER A 217 -38.60 -31.29 21.43
CA SER A 217 -39.46 -30.11 21.24
C SER A 217 -39.09 -28.92 22.15
N PHE A 218 -38.22 -29.12 23.15
CA PHE A 218 -37.77 -28.10 24.09
C PHE A 218 -36.26 -27.73 23.91
N ALA A 219 -35.51 -28.39 23.00
CA ALA A 219 -34.10 -28.15 22.72
C ALA A 219 -33.91 -27.28 21.49
#